data_88e35a21c2c2b1b56e398e41a7aed8d8
#
_entry.id   88e35a21c2c2b1b56e398e41a7aed8d8
#
_cell.length_a   1.000
_cell.length_b   1.000
_cell.length_c   1.000
_cell.angle_alpha   90.00
_cell.angle_beta   90.00
_cell.angle_gamma   90.00
#
_symmetry.space_group_name_H-M   'P 1'
#
loop_
_entity.id
_entity.type
_entity.pdbx_description
1 polymer ?
#
loop_
_entity_poly.entity_id
_entity_poly.type
_entity_poly.pdbx_seq_one_letter_code
_entity_poly.pdbx_strand_id
1 'polypeptide(L)'
;MVGNLSAKDVLLKFYDEDSDLFKLLWHHSCKVAEMALDIASRFPEADQDFVYDASLLHDVGIVKTHAPSIFCNGDEPYIRHGILGAEMLRGIDASMEPYARVCERHTGAGISAAESERDNLPLP
;
A
#
# COMPACT_ATOMS: atom_id res chain seq x y z
N MET A 1 -14.37 -6.94 -3.65
CA MET A 1 -13.83 -5.60 -3.50
C MET A 1 -14.82 -4.56 -4.01
N VAL A 2 -14.48 -3.30 -3.95
CA VAL A 2 -15.39 -2.19 -4.23
C VAL A 2 -15.91 -2.20 -5.66
N GLY A 3 -17.24 -2.17 -5.82
CA GLY A 3 -17.87 -2.30 -7.12
C GLY A 3 -17.44 -3.59 -7.78
N ASN A 4 -17.12 -3.51 -9.08
CA ASN A 4 -16.65 -4.65 -9.84
C ASN A 4 -15.13 -4.66 -10.03
N LEU A 5 -14.41 -3.80 -9.29
CA LEU A 5 -12.95 -3.69 -9.40
C LEU A 5 -12.26 -4.67 -8.46
N SER A 6 -11.30 -5.41 -8.96
CA SER A 6 -10.37 -6.17 -8.12
C SER A 6 -9.25 -5.25 -7.64
N ALA A 7 -8.49 -5.68 -6.64
CA ALA A 7 -7.32 -4.94 -6.18
C ALA A 7 -6.33 -4.71 -7.33
N LYS A 8 -6.12 -5.71 -8.17
CA LYS A 8 -5.26 -5.57 -9.35
C LYS A 8 -5.77 -4.48 -10.29
N ASP A 9 -7.07 -4.43 -10.54
CA ASP A 9 -7.67 -3.40 -11.39
C ASP A 9 -7.43 -1.99 -10.83
N VAL A 10 -7.50 -1.84 -9.51
CA VAL A 10 -7.22 -0.57 -8.85
C VAL A 10 -5.75 -0.17 -9.08
N LEU A 11 -4.82 -1.11 -8.89
CA LEU A 11 -3.40 -0.85 -9.13
C LEU A 11 -3.14 -0.45 -10.57
N LEU A 12 -3.80 -1.06 -11.53
CA LEU A 12 -3.61 -0.77 -12.95
C LEU A 12 -4.16 0.59 -13.38
N LYS A 13 -4.84 1.31 -12.49
CA LYS A 13 -5.16 2.73 -12.73
C LYS A 13 -3.93 3.62 -12.62
N PHE A 14 -2.89 3.15 -11.93
CA PHE A 14 -1.69 3.94 -11.61
C PHE A 14 -0.41 3.34 -12.18
N TYR A 15 -0.45 2.09 -12.61
CA TYR A 15 0.72 1.34 -13.06
C TYR A 15 0.50 0.74 -14.43
N ASP A 16 1.58 0.64 -15.20
CA ASP A 16 1.62 -0.12 -16.45
C ASP A 16 1.89 -1.58 -16.10
N GLU A 17 1.01 -2.47 -16.51
CA GLU A 17 1.10 -3.90 -16.23
C GLU A 17 2.42 -4.53 -16.72
N ASP A 18 2.97 -4.01 -17.82
CA ASP A 18 4.20 -4.52 -18.41
C ASP A 18 5.47 -3.90 -17.83
N SER A 19 5.35 -2.92 -16.93
CA SER A 19 6.50 -2.25 -16.35
C SER A 19 7.22 -3.12 -15.32
N ASP A 20 8.53 -2.90 -15.18
CA ASP A 20 9.33 -3.56 -14.13
C ASP A 20 8.84 -3.18 -12.74
N LEU A 21 8.43 -1.92 -12.57
CA LEU A 21 7.89 -1.45 -11.30
C LEU A 21 6.63 -2.23 -10.89
N PHE A 22 5.69 -2.41 -11.82
CA PHE A 22 4.47 -3.13 -11.49
C PHE A 22 4.75 -4.60 -11.16
N LYS A 23 5.64 -5.23 -11.91
CA LYS A 23 6.01 -6.63 -11.66
C LYS A 23 6.62 -6.80 -10.27
N LEU A 24 7.49 -5.88 -9.88
CA LEU A 24 8.09 -5.86 -8.53
C LEU A 24 7.02 -5.65 -7.46
N LEU A 25 6.18 -4.65 -7.63
CA LEU A 25 5.11 -4.33 -6.70
C LEU A 25 4.15 -5.51 -6.53
N TRP A 26 3.71 -6.07 -7.63
CA TRP A 26 2.73 -7.17 -7.62
C TRP A 26 3.30 -8.40 -6.89
N HIS A 27 4.54 -8.75 -7.20
CA HIS A 27 5.21 -9.89 -6.55
C HIS A 27 5.31 -9.69 -5.04
N HIS A 28 5.76 -8.51 -4.61
CA HIS A 28 5.87 -8.16 -3.19
C HIS A 28 4.50 -8.15 -2.51
N SER A 29 3.53 -7.50 -3.13
CA SER A 29 2.20 -7.35 -2.55
C SER A 29 1.47 -8.68 -2.42
N CYS A 30 1.64 -9.58 -3.39
CA CYS A 30 1.07 -10.93 -3.30
C CYS A 30 1.66 -11.72 -2.14
N LYS A 31 2.97 -11.62 -1.91
CA LYS A 31 3.61 -12.29 -0.79
C LYS A 31 3.11 -11.76 0.55
N VAL A 32 3.00 -10.45 0.68
CA VAL A 32 2.47 -9.81 1.89
C VAL A 32 1.02 -10.24 2.13
N ALA A 33 0.22 -10.27 1.05
CA ALA A 33 -1.19 -10.67 1.15
C ALA A 33 -1.34 -12.13 1.60
N GLU A 34 -0.51 -13.02 1.08
CA GLU A 34 -0.52 -14.44 1.50
C GLU A 34 -0.16 -14.58 2.97
N MET A 35 0.87 -13.87 3.44
CA MET A 35 1.28 -13.90 4.85
C MET A 35 0.19 -13.33 5.75
N ALA A 36 -0.42 -12.20 5.35
CA ALA A 36 -1.48 -11.57 6.11
C ALA A 36 -2.73 -12.46 6.19
N LEU A 37 -3.06 -13.13 5.09
CA LEU A 37 -4.19 -14.05 5.05
C LEU A 37 -3.97 -15.26 5.96
N ASP A 38 -2.75 -15.81 5.97
CA ASP A 38 -2.41 -16.91 6.87
C ASP A 38 -2.61 -16.51 8.33
N ILE A 39 -2.16 -15.33 8.71
CA ILE A 39 -2.37 -14.82 10.06
C ILE A 39 -3.86 -14.61 10.34
N ALA A 40 -4.58 -13.98 9.42
CA ALA A 40 -6.01 -13.68 9.58
C ALA A 40 -6.85 -14.96 9.69
N SER A 41 -6.42 -16.06 9.06
CA SER A 41 -7.14 -17.32 9.13
C SER A 41 -7.25 -17.89 10.54
N ARG A 42 -6.40 -17.42 11.46
CA ARG A 42 -6.40 -17.83 12.87
C ARG A 42 -7.38 -17.01 13.72
N PHE A 43 -8.03 -16.02 13.14
CA PHE A 43 -8.96 -15.13 13.82
C PHE A 43 -10.29 -15.18 13.09
N PRO A 44 -11.28 -15.96 13.59
CA PRO A 44 -12.55 -16.17 12.87
C PRO A 44 -13.33 -14.88 12.60
N GLU A 45 -13.14 -13.85 13.44
CA GLU A 45 -13.83 -12.57 13.30
C GLU A 45 -13.17 -11.65 12.26
N ALA A 46 -11.99 -11.99 11.75
CA ALA A 46 -11.31 -11.17 10.75
C ALA A 46 -11.98 -11.27 9.39
N ASP A 47 -12.14 -10.13 8.72
CA ASP A 47 -12.59 -10.08 7.33
C ASP A 47 -11.40 -10.43 6.43
N GLN A 48 -11.33 -11.70 6.03
CA GLN A 48 -10.21 -12.22 5.27
C GLN A 48 -10.10 -11.61 3.87
N ASP A 49 -11.23 -11.33 3.23
CA ASP A 49 -11.23 -10.69 1.92
C ASP A 49 -10.69 -9.27 2.02
N PHE A 50 -11.08 -8.53 3.05
CA PHE A 50 -10.53 -7.19 3.28
C PHE A 50 -9.04 -7.24 3.55
N VAL A 51 -8.57 -8.14 4.41
CA VAL A 51 -7.15 -8.29 4.74
C VAL A 51 -6.34 -8.58 3.47
N TYR A 52 -6.82 -9.46 2.63
CA TYR A 52 -6.14 -9.83 1.39
C TYR A 52 -6.05 -8.64 0.43
N ASP A 53 -7.17 -7.99 0.16
CA ASP A 53 -7.22 -6.86 -0.76
C ASP A 53 -6.45 -5.65 -0.25
N ALA A 54 -6.55 -5.34 1.04
CA ALA A 54 -5.81 -4.24 1.65
C ALA A 54 -4.31 -4.47 1.56
N SER A 55 -3.87 -5.72 1.76
CA SER A 55 -2.46 -6.08 1.63
C SER A 55 -1.96 -5.89 0.19
N LEU A 56 -2.77 -6.22 -0.81
CA LEU A 56 -2.41 -6.00 -2.22
C LEU A 56 -2.26 -4.51 -2.54
N LEU A 57 -2.98 -3.64 -1.85
CA LEU A 57 -3.01 -2.20 -2.12
C LEU A 57 -2.08 -1.38 -1.23
N HIS A 58 -1.49 -1.98 -0.19
CA HIS A 58 -0.81 -1.21 0.87
C HIS A 58 0.36 -0.35 0.37
N ASP A 59 1.05 -0.77 -0.68
CA ASP A 59 2.21 -0.06 -1.24
C ASP A 59 1.90 0.70 -2.53
N VAL A 60 0.63 0.95 -2.83
CA VAL A 60 0.24 1.60 -4.10
C VAL A 60 0.94 2.96 -4.29
N GLY A 61 1.30 3.64 -3.22
CA GLY A 61 1.91 4.97 -3.27
C GLY A 61 3.36 5.02 -3.71
N ILE A 62 4.05 3.88 -3.84
CA ILE A 62 5.49 3.90 -4.18
C ILE A 62 5.79 4.54 -5.52
N VAL A 63 4.84 4.53 -6.46
CA VAL A 63 5.04 5.12 -7.80
C VAL A 63 5.35 6.60 -7.74
N LYS A 64 4.89 7.30 -6.70
CA LYS A 64 5.10 8.73 -6.53
C LYS A 64 6.40 9.08 -5.81
N THR A 65 7.14 8.09 -5.37
CA THR A 65 8.35 8.28 -4.59
C THR A 65 9.61 8.15 -5.44
N HIS A 66 10.73 8.66 -4.92
CA HIS A 66 12.03 8.52 -5.55
C HIS A 66 12.79 7.37 -4.90
N ALA A 67 12.83 6.23 -5.56
CA ALA A 67 13.54 5.02 -5.14
C ALA A 67 14.00 4.26 -6.38
N PRO A 68 15.08 4.72 -7.06
CA PRO A 68 15.48 4.15 -8.35
C PRO A 68 15.84 2.66 -8.29
N SER A 69 16.32 2.18 -7.15
CA SER A 69 16.68 0.76 -6.99
C SER A 69 15.49 -0.19 -7.13
N ILE A 70 14.27 0.33 -6.97
CA ILE A 70 13.02 -0.43 -7.17
C ILE A 70 12.16 0.19 -8.25
N PHE A 71 12.77 0.88 -9.20
CA PHE A 71 12.13 1.46 -10.39
C PHE A 71 11.13 2.59 -10.09
N CYS A 72 11.22 3.23 -8.92
CA CYS A 72 10.36 4.35 -8.57
C CYS A 72 11.06 5.66 -8.92
N ASN A 73 10.48 6.42 -9.84
CA ASN A 73 11.06 7.65 -10.38
C ASN A 73 10.21 8.90 -10.08
N GLY A 74 9.42 8.87 -9.02
CA GLY A 74 8.67 10.04 -8.55
C GLY A 74 9.57 11.02 -7.81
N ASP A 75 8.97 12.09 -7.29
CA ASP A 75 9.71 13.19 -6.64
C ASP A 75 9.63 13.15 -5.11
N GLU A 76 8.72 12.37 -4.56
CA GLU A 76 8.46 12.36 -3.12
C GLU A 76 9.41 11.42 -2.37
N PRO A 77 9.73 11.72 -1.09
CA PRO A 77 10.51 10.79 -0.27
C PRO A 77 9.79 9.45 -0.11
N TYR A 78 10.55 8.36 -0.16
CA TYR A 78 9.98 7.01 -0.06
C TYR A 78 9.16 6.80 1.21
N ILE A 79 9.57 7.38 2.33
CA ILE A 79 8.87 7.24 3.61
C ILE A 79 7.42 7.73 3.54
N ARG A 80 7.08 8.57 2.58
CA ARG A 80 5.73 9.10 2.42
C ARG A 80 4.80 8.21 1.60
N HIS A 81 5.28 7.05 1.13
CA HIS A 81 4.47 6.22 0.22
C HIS A 81 3.13 5.79 0.81
N GLY A 82 3.03 5.61 2.12
CA GLY A 82 1.77 5.27 2.77
C GLY A 82 0.73 6.38 2.65
N ILE A 83 1.13 7.61 2.96
CA ILE A 83 0.26 8.79 2.86
C ILE A 83 -0.13 9.04 1.42
N LEU A 84 0.83 8.95 0.51
CA LEU A 84 0.59 9.15 -0.92
C LEU A 84 -0.37 8.10 -1.48
N GLY A 85 -0.19 6.84 -1.08
CA GLY A 85 -1.09 5.76 -1.47
C GLY A 85 -2.52 6.00 -0.98
N ALA A 86 -2.66 6.47 0.26
CA ALA A 86 -3.96 6.80 0.82
C ALA A 86 -4.67 7.89 -0.01
N GLU A 87 -3.93 8.94 -0.38
CA GLU A 87 -4.48 10.01 -1.22
C GLU A 87 -4.92 9.48 -2.59
N MET A 88 -4.11 8.62 -3.19
CA MET A 88 -4.43 8.01 -4.49
C MET A 88 -5.74 7.21 -4.42
N LEU A 89 -5.90 6.39 -3.39
CA LEU A 89 -7.10 5.57 -3.22
C LEU A 89 -8.33 6.42 -2.92
N ARG A 90 -8.20 7.44 -2.06
CA ARG A 90 -9.30 8.36 -1.75
C ARG A 90 -9.79 9.11 -2.98
N GLY A 91 -8.89 9.38 -3.92
CA GLY A 91 -9.23 10.03 -5.17
C GLY A 91 -10.08 9.18 -6.12
N ILE A 92 -10.13 7.87 -5.92
CA ILE A 92 -10.95 6.97 -6.74
C ILE A 92 -12.42 7.04 -6.31
N ASP A 93 -12.68 6.78 -5.03
CA ASP A 93 -14.04 6.69 -4.50
C ASP A 93 -14.00 6.72 -2.98
N ALA A 94 -15.07 7.22 -2.35
CA ALA A 94 -15.22 7.24 -0.90
C ALA A 94 -15.19 5.83 -0.30
N SER A 95 -15.62 4.82 -1.04
CA SER A 95 -15.61 3.42 -0.60
C SER A 95 -14.20 2.85 -0.42
N MET A 96 -13.17 3.55 -0.92
CA MET A 96 -11.78 3.15 -0.75
C MET A 96 -11.19 3.57 0.60
N GLU A 97 -11.92 4.30 1.43
CA GLU A 97 -11.43 4.81 2.71
C GLU A 97 -10.81 3.75 3.63
N PRO A 98 -11.41 2.56 3.82
CA PRO A 98 -10.78 1.53 4.67
C PRO A 98 -9.40 1.10 4.16
N TYR A 99 -9.25 1.00 2.84
CA TYR A 99 -7.98 0.62 2.21
C TYR A 99 -6.96 1.76 2.30
N ALA A 100 -7.41 3.00 2.14
CA ALA A 100 -6.57 4.18 2.28
C ALA A 100 -5.97 4.26 3.69
N ARG A 101 -6.76 3.95 4.72
CA ARG A 101 -6.28 3.92 6.10
C ARG A 101 -5.19 2.89 6.32
N VAL A 102 -5.29 1.72 5.66
CA VAL A 102 -4.24 0.70 5.74
C VAL A 102 -2.95 1.23 5.12
N CYS A 103 -3.03 1.87 3.94
CA CYS A 103 -1.86 2.48 3.30
C CYS A 103 -1.17 3.49 4.22
N GLU A 104 -1.95 4.38 4.80
CA GLU A 104 -1.49 5.48 5.64
C GLU A 104 -0.82 4.99 6.93
N ARG A 105 -1.31 3.90 7.49
CA ARG A 105 -0.87 3.37 8.78
C ARG A 105 0.27 2.38 8.71
N HIS A 106 0.46 1.70 7.58
CA HIS A 106 1.48 0.65 7.52
C HIS A 106 2.90 1.19 7.64
N THR A 107 3.17 2.38 7.11
CA THR A 107 4.48 3.02 7.26
C THR A 107 4.69 3.53 8.68
N GLY A 108 3.61 3.90 9.37
CA GLY A 108 3.68 4.39 10.73
C GLY A 108 3.87 3.30 11.76
N ALA A 109 3.49 2.07 11.45
CA ALA A 109 3.59 0.95 12.39
C ALA A 109 5.02 0.68 12.83
N GLY A 110 6.02 1.03 12.00
CA GLY A 110 7.43 0.83 12.31
C GLY A 110 8.17 2.09 12.75
N ILE A 111 7.49 3.24 12.89
CA ILE A 111 8.12 4.52 13.21
C ILE A 111 7.57 5.06 14.54
N SER A 112 8.40 5.04 15.58
CA SER A 112 8.06 5.67 16.85
C SER A 112 8.33 7.19 16.79
N ALA A 113 7.78 7.93 17.76
CA ALA A 113 8.07 9.36 17.88
C ALA A 113 9.57 9.62 18.02
N ALA A 114 10.29 8.79 18.77
CA ALA A 114 11.72 8.92 18.95
C ALA A 114 12.48 8.70 17.64
N GLU A 115 12.08 7.69 16.86
CA GLU A 115 12.67 7.42 15.55
C GLU A 115 12.42 8.55 14.57
N SER A 116 11.20 9.09 14.57
CA SER A 116 10.83 10.22 13.72
C SER A 116 11.69 11.44 14.04
N GLU A 117 11.87 11.75 15.30
CA GLU A 117 12.69 12.88 15.73
C GLU A 117 14.15 12.68 15.37
N ARG A 118 14.72 11.51 15.71
CA ARG A 118 16.13 11.21 15.47
C ARG A 118 16.49 11.23 13.98
N ASP A 119 15.65 10.64 13.15
CA ASP A 119 15.93 10.46 11.73
C ASP A 119 15.21 11.47 10.83
N ASN A 120 14.52 12.44 11.44
CA ASN A 120 13.75 13.47 10.74
C ASN A 120 12.73 12.85 9.76
N LEU A 121 12.07 11.77 10.19
CA LEU A 121 11.04 11.11 9.41
C LEU A 121 9.66 11.65 9.79
N PRO A 122 8.72 11.74 8.84
CA PRO A 122 7.37 12.17 9.17
C PRO A 122 6.65 11.11 9.99
N LEU A 123 5.86 11.54 10.98
CA LEU A 123 4.93 10.66 11.68
C LEU A 123 3.72 10.42 10.78
N PRO A 124 3.12 9.22 10.86
CA PRO A 124 1.94 8.91 10.08
C PRO A 124 0.70 9.67 10.53
#